data_3bc6eed2a9bdf022fa4a407a14edb3e5
#
_entry.id   3bc6eed2a9bdf022fa4a407a14edb3e5
#
_cell.length_a   1.000
_cell.length_b   1.000
_cell.length_c   1.000
_cell.angle_alpha   90.00
_cell.angle_beta   90.00
_cell.angle_gamma   90.00
#
_symmetry.space_group_name_H-M   'P 1'
#
loop_
_entity.id
_entity.type
_entity.pdbx_description
1 polymer ?
#
loop_
_entity_poly.entity_id
_entity_poly.type
_entity_poly.pdbx_seq_one_letter_code
_entity_poly.pdbx_strand_id
1 'polypeptide(L)'
;MHYSISWQKDKFLLLEKHGIDVDVVTGGGTGTYDIDVEVARMTDLQVGSYIFMDEEYRAIGSAQGDRFNEFELSLSVACTTISQPQSATITVDGGYKAFASDSVNPVCDDIPDVEFRFAGDEHGVLILAEGQQEIQLGQVIRFATPHCDPTVNLHEYYWVMEADGMVHSCWPITARGCSW
;
A
#
# COMPACT_ATOMS: atom_id res chain seq x y z
N MET A 1 19.62 -5.13 -7.76
CA MET A 1 19.61 -3.78 -7.18
C MET A 1 20.87 -2.92 -7.41
N HIS A 2 22.04 -3.49 -7.71
CA HIS A 2 23.27 -2.73 -8.00
C HIS A 2 23.30 -1.93 -9.32
N TYR A 3 22.37 -2.18 -10.25
CA TYR A 3 22.39 -1.54 -11.58
C TYR A 3 21.94 -0.08 -11.59
N SER A 4 21.10 0.36 -10.66
CA SER A 4 20.57 1.73 -10.67
C SER A 4 21.58 2.78 -10.18
N ILE A 5 22.39 2.44 -9.19
CA ILE A 5 23.36 3.36 -8.58
C ILE A 5 24.54 3.66 -9.52
N SER A 6 25.05 2.65 -10.25
CA SER A 6 26.14 2.86 -11.23
C SER A 6 25.71 3.74 -12.39
N TRP A 7 24.49 3.54 -12.89
CA TRP A 7 23.95 4.28 -14.03
C TRP A 7 23.68 5.79 -13.73
N GLN A 8 23.32 6.11 -12.51
CA GLN A 8 23.18 7.51 -12.06
C GLN A 8 24.56 8.20 -11.98
N LYS A 9 25.58 7.56 -11.42
CA LYS A 9 26.94 8.09 -11.35
C LYS A 9 27.50 8.49 -12.72
N ASP A 10 27.31 7.63 -13.72
CA ASP A 10 27.80 7.87 -15.07
C ASP A 10 27.14 9.08 -15.74
N LYS A 11 25.86 9.29 -15.47
CA LYS A 11 25.13 10.47 -15.99
C LYS A 11 25.59 11.77 -15.37
N PHE A 12 25.82 11.83 -14.06
CA PHE A 12 26.35 13.03 -13.42
C PHE A 12 27.73 13.42 -13.95
N LEU A 13 28.63 12.44 -14.07
CA LEU A 13 29.93 12.69 -14.66
C LEU A 13 29.87 13.20 -16.10
N LEU A 14 28.85 12.76 -16.85
CA LEU A 14 28.65 13.24 -18.22
C LEU A 14 28.15 14.69 -18.24
N LEU A 15 27.21 15.06 -17.36
CA LEU A 15 26.70 16.42 -17.24
C LEU A 15 27.81 17.38 -16.83
N GLU A 16 28.59 17.05 -15.83
CA GLU A 16 29.73 17.83 -15.38
C GLU A 16 30.76 18.03 -16.48
N LYS A 17 31.10 16.97 -17.25
CA LYS A 17 31.98 17.04 -18.38
C LYS A 17 31.55 18.00 -19.46
N HIS A 18 30.24 18.23 -19.57
CA HIS A 18 29.64 19.20 -20.52
C HIS A 18 29.37 20.57 -19.88
N GLY A 19 29.91 20.83 -18.68
CA GLY A 19 29.72 22.11 -17.98
C GLY A 19 28.30 22.39 -17.50
N ILE A 20 27.50 21.33 -17.37
CA ILE A 20 26.15 21.42 -16.82
C ILE A 20 26.21 21.17 -15.33
N ASP A 21 25.92 22.20 -14.56
CA ASP A 21 25.82 22.12 -13.10
C ASP A 21 24.41 21.69 -12.70
N VAL A 22 24.29 20.81 -11.68
CA VAL A 22 23.01 20.27 -11.22
C VAL A 22 22.92 20.42 -9.71
N ASP A 23 22.07 21.32 -9.26
CA ASP A 23 21.86 21.63 -7.86
C ASP A 23 20.94 20.65 -7.17
N VAL A 24 19.95 20.11 -7.88
CA VAL A 24 18.93 19.19 -7.33
C VAL A 24 19.02 17.84 -8.02
N VAL A 25 19.23 16.82 -7.23
CA VAL A 25 19.24 15.41 -7.64
C VAL A 25 18.22 14.67 -6.81
N THR A 26 17.12 14.30 -7.43
CA THR A 26 16.01 13.67 -6.73
C THR A 26 15.68 12.30 -7.32
N GLY A 27 15.26 11.39 -6.48
CA GLY A 27 14.91 10.02 -6.89
C GLY A 27 14.60 9.14 -5.69
N GLY A 28 14.59 7.83 -5.95
CA GLY A 28 14.26 6.84 -4.95
C GLY A 28 12.79 6.82 -4.57
N GLY A 29 12.46 6.06 -3.55
CA GLY A 29 11.11 5.91 -3.05
C GLY A 29 11.09 5.26 -1.67
N THR A 30 9.91 5.02 -1.14
CA THR A 30 9.72 4.43 0.20
C THR A 30 10.48 3.10 0.38
N GLY A 31 10.50 2.26 -0.64
CA GLY A 31 11.11 0.93 -0.56
C GLY A 31 12.63 0.89 -0.75
N THR A 32 13.27 2.03 -1.03
CA THR A 32 14.72 2.11 -1.30
C THR A 32 15.41 3.27 -0.58
N TYR A 33 14.69 3.99 0.27
CA TYR A 33 15.15 5.23 0.88
C TYR A 33 16.49 5.06 1.64
N ASP A 34 16.67 3.94 2.33
CA ASP A 34 17.86 3.60 3.10
C ASP A 34 19.10 3.39 2.22
N ILE A 35 18.89 2.94 0.98
CA ILE A 35 19.92 2.76 -0.03
C ILE A 35 20.20 4.09 -0.77
N ASP A 36 19.12 4.81 -1.09
CA ASP A 36 19.21 6.02 -1.90
C ASP A 36 19.86 7.20 -1.18
N VAL A 37 19.75 7.29 0.15
CA VAL A 37 20.45 8.31 0.95
C VAL A 37 21.99 8.17 0.88
N GLU A 38 22.49 6.99 0.55
CA GLU A 38 23.93 6.75 0.40
C GLU A 38 24.45 7.11 -1.00
N VAL A 39 23.55 7.43 -1.94
CA VAL A 39 23.95 7.81 -3.31
C VAL A 39 24.58 9.21 -3.27
N ALA A 40 25.86 9.29 -3.63
CA ALA A 40 26.58 10.54 -3.69
C ALA A 40 25.84 11.55 -4.59
N ARG A 41 25.59 12.77 -4.06
CA ARG A 41 24.88 13.88 -4.72
C ARG A 41 23.36 13.77 -4.72
N MET A 42 22.76 12.74 -4.14
CA MET A 42 21.32 12.76 -3.88
C MET A 42 21.00 13.92 -2.91
N THR A 43 20.13 14.83 -3.30
CA THR A 43 19.70 15.98 -2.48
C THR A 43 18.34 15.76 -1.87
N ASP A 44 17.48 15.01 -2.57
CA ASP A 44 16.09 14.80 -2.19
C ASP A 44 15.61 13.38 -2.52
N LEU A 45 14.80 12.81 -1.64
CA LEU A 45 14.12 11.53 -1.84
C LEU A 45 12.66 11.75 -2.22
N GLN A 46 12.17 10.98 -3.19
CA GLN A 46 10.78 11.00 -3.63
C GLN A 46 9.92 10.00 -2.86
N VAL A 47 10.01 10.02 -1.53
CA VAL A 47 9.22 9.14 -0.66
C VAL A 47 7.80 9.69 -0.49
N GLY A 48 6.81 8.81 -0.62
CA GLY A 48 5.38 9.16 -0.49
C GLY A 48 4.62 8.11 0.32
N SER A 49 4.64 6.88 -0.14
CA SER A 49 3.81 5.79 0.37
C SER A 49 4.13 5.38 1.81
N TYR A 50 5.28 5.81 2.39
CA TYR A 50 5.65 5.51 3.78
C TYR A 50 4.63 6.00 4.81
N ILE A 51 3.84 7.04 4.49
CA ILE A 51 2.81 7.58 5.39
C ILE A 51 1.63 6.62 5.56
N PHE A 52 1.39 5.76 4.59
CA PHE A 52 0.30 4.78 4.58
C PHE A 52 0.81 3.36 4.67
N MET A 53 1.89 3.05 3.98
CA MET A 53 2.36 1.72 3.65
C MET A 53 1.30 0.87 2.97
N ASP A 54 1.69 -0.23 2.39
CA ASP A 54 0.81 -1.20 1.75
C ASP A 54 1.47 -2.58 1.64
N GLU A 55 0.76 -3.54 1.12
CA GLU A 55 1.24 -4.91 1.01
C GLU A 55 2.28 -5.07 -0.11
N GLU A 56 2.27 -4.25 -1.16
CA GLU A 56 3.31 -4.27 -2.20
C GLU A 56 4.66 -3.81 -1.63
N TYR A 57 4.69 -2.71 -0.87
CA TYR A 57 5.90 -2.29 -0.17
C TYR A 57 6.35 -3.32 0.88
N ARG A 58 5.43 -3.88 1.64
CA ARG A 58 5.78 -4.91 2.62
C ARG A 58 6.36 -6.18 1.97
N ALA A 59 5.97 -6.50 0.76
CA ALA A 59 6.43 -7.68 0.02
C ALA A 59 7.85 -7.54 -0.58
N ILE A 60 8.41 -6.34 -0.67
CA ILE A 60 9.75 -6.17 -1.25
C ILE A 60 10.89 -6.68 -0.35
N GLY A 61 10.62 -6.90 0.93
CA GLY A 61 11.62 -7.27 1.93
C GLY A 61 12.52 -6.10 2.34
N SER A 62 13.39 -6.34 3.31
CA SER A 62 14.38 -5.38 3.80
C SER A 62 15.71 -6.09 4.12
N ALA A 63 16.73 -5.32 4.51
CA ALA A 63 17.97 -5.89 5.02
C ALA A 63 17.78 -6.73 6.31
N GLN A 64 16.63 -6.58 6.98
CA GLN A 64 16.30 -7.21 8.25
C GLN A 64 15.43 -8.45 8.11
N GLY A 65 14.84 -8.71 6.92
CA GLY A 65 13.97 -9.88 6.70
C GLY A 65 13.21 -9.84 5.36
N ASP A 66 12.35 -10.86 5.20
CA ASP A 66 11.59 -11.06 3.97
C ASP A 66 10.43 -10.06 3.79
N ARG A 67 10.14 -9.25 4.80
CA ARG A 67 9.12 -8.19 4.75
C ARG A 67 9.72 -6.85 5.13
N PHE A 68 9.32 -5.81 4.41
CA PHE A 68 9.66 -4.43 4.73
C PHE A 68 8.65 -3.89 5.77
N ASN A 69 9.06 -3.84 7.03
CA ASN A 69 8.22 -3.46 8.16
C ASN A 69 8.80 -2.25 8.93
N GLU A 70 9.54 -1.38 8.26
CA GLU A 70 10.16 -0.21 8.89
C GLU A 70 9.16 0.92 9.18
N PHE A 71 8.06 0.92 8.44
CA PHE A 71 6.92 1.82 8.66
C PHE A 71 5.66 1.01 8.90
N GLU A 72 4.75 1.54 9.71
CA GLU A 72 3.50 0.88 10.04
C GLU A 72 2.42 1.10 8.95
N LEU A 73 1.53 0.12 8.79
CA LEU A 73 0.33 0.30 8.00
C LEU A 73 -0.61 1.27 8.71
N SER A 74 -1.04 2.31 8.03
CA SER A 74 -1.99 3.29 8.56
C SER A 74 -3.24 3.46 7.69
N LEU A 75 -3.26 2.84 6.50
CA LEU A 75 -4.39 2.88 5.58
C LEU A 75 -5.00 1.50 5.43
N SER A 76 -6.30 1.40 5.66
CA SER A 76 -7.08 0.21 5.37
C SER A 76 -8.38 0.57 4.64
N VAL A 77 -8.93 -0.39 3.91
CA VAL A 77 -10.28 -0.33 3.37
C VAL A 77 -11.20 -1.17 4.22
N ALA A 78 -12.27 -0.57 4.73
CA ALA A 78 -13.29 -1.26 5.51
C ALA A 78 -14.34 -1.85 4.56
N CYS A 79 -14.57 -3.15 4.63
CA CYS A 79 -15.58 -3.86 3.85
C CYS A 79 -16.58 -4.56 4.77
N THR A 80 -17.82 -4.65 4.32
CA THR A 80 -18.90 -5.31 5.06
C THR A 80 -19.09 -6.74 4.57
N THR A 81 -19.26 -7.68 5.46
CA THR A 81 -19.64 -9.06 5.13
C THR A 81 -21.10 -9.11 4.68
N ILE A 82 -21.33 -9.52 3.43
CA ILE A 82 -22.67 -9.48 2.82
C ILE A 82 -23.28 -10.85 2.55
N SER A 83 -22.47 -11.90 2.49
CA SER A 83 -22.94 -13.25 2.24
C SER A 83 -21.98 -14.29 2.80
N GLN A 84 -22.51 -15.41 3.24
CA GLN A 84 -21.77 -16.59 3.68
C GLN A 84 -22.38 -17.84 3.04
N PRO A 85 -22.05 -18.13 1.77
CA PRO A 85 -22.64 -19.24 1.06
C PRO A 85 -22.20 -20.62 1.60
N GLN A 86 -21.06 -20.68 2.25
CA GLN A 86 -20.49 -21.88 2.89
C GLN A 86 -19.74 -21.48 4.16
N SER A 87 -19.54 -22.41 5.08
CA SER A 87 -18.89 -22.15 6.37
C SER A 87 -17.47 -21.57 6.26
N ALA A 88 -16.73 -21.95 5.21
CA ALA A 88 -15.36 -21.50 4.97
C ALA A 88 -15.24 -20.36 3.96
N THR A 89 -16.36 -19.78 3.48
CA THR A 89 -16.34 -18.78 2.42
C THR A 89 -17.27 -17.65 2.76
N ILE A 90 -16.75 -16.43 2.76
CA ILE A 90 -17.49 -15.20 3.05
C ILE A 90 -17.32 -14.22 1.90
N THR A 91 -18.38 -13.54 1.51
CA THR A 91 -18.34 -12.46 0.53
C THR A 91 -18.39 -11.11 1.25
N VAL A 92 -17.51 -10.21 0.83
CA VAL A 92 -17.46 -8.81 1.27
C VAL A 92 -17.77 -7.86 0.11
N ASP A 93 -18.24 -6.64 0.42
CA ASP A 93 -18.60 -5.59 -0.54
C ASP A 93 -17.40 -4.80 -1.08
N GLY A 94 -16.20 -5.37 -1.03
CA GLY A 94 -14.95 -4.79 -1.54
C GLY A 94 -14.37 -5.60 -2.69
N GLY A 95 -14.37 -5.04 -3.89
CA GLY A 95 -13.77 -5.61 -5.08
C GLY A 95 -12.80 -4.65 -5.76
N TYR A 96 -12.60 -4.78 -7.08
CA TYR A 96 -11.70 -3.90 -7.84
C TYR A 96 -12.04 -2.41 -7.81
N LYS A 97 -13.28 -2.05 -7.47
CA LYS A 97 -13.68 -0.64 -7.28
C LYS A 97 -13.29 -0.08 -5.91
N ALA A 98 -12.94 -0.93 -4.95
CA ALA A 98 -12.51 -0.52 -3.61
C ALA A 98 -11.01 -0.61 -3.41
N PHE A 99 -10.33 -1.47 -4.15
CA PHE A 99 -8.90 -1.71 -4.05
C PHE A 99 -8.24 -1.63 -5.44
N ALA A 100 -7.13 -0.92 -5.52
CA ALA A 100 -6.23 -1.03 -6.66
C ALA A 100 -5.10 -2.00 -6.32
N SER A 101 -4.81 -2.90 -7.24
CA SER A 101 -3.78 -3.92 -7.08
C SER A 101 -3.07 -4.16 -8.40
N ASP A 102 -1.74 -4.19 -8.35
CA ASP A 102 -0.89 -4.56 -9.48
C ASP A 102 -0.46 -6.03 -9.39
N SER A 103 -0.17 -6.53 -8.20
CA SER A 103 0.43 -7.86 -8.03
C SER A 103 0.04 -8.63 -6.77
N VAL A 104 -0.47 -7.96 -5.74
CA VAL A 104 -0.82 -8.59 -4.46
C VAL A 104 -2.30 -8.39 -4.13
N ASN A 105 -2.84 -9.24 -3.27
CA ASN A 105 -4.22 -9.10 -2.80
C ASN A 105 -4.28 -8.26 -1.52
N PRO A 106 -5.45 -7.66 -1.20
CA PRO A 106 -5.70 -7.11 0.12
C PRO A 106 -5.44 -8.16 1.22
N VAL A 107 -4.89 -7.72 2.32
CA VAL A 107 -4.63 -8.58 3.49
C VAL A 107 -5.56 -8.17 4.62
N CYS A 108 -6.21 -9.15 5.24
CA CYS A 108 -7.12 -8.90 6.36
C CYS A 108 -6.32 -8.46 7.61
N ASP A 109 -6.61 -7.28 8.13
CA ASP A 109 -5.96 -6.75 9.33
C ASP A 109 -6.60 -7.30 10.63
N ASP A 110 -7.91 -7.52 10.60
CA ASP A 110 -8.69 -7.85 11.79
C ASP A 110 -8.69 -9.35 12.12
N ILE A 111 -8.43 -10.21 11.12
CA ILE A 111 -8.54 -11.67 11.27
C ILE A 111 -7.32 -12.33 10.62
N PRO A 112 -6.48 -13.04 11.37
CA PRO A 112 -5.31 -13.70 10.83
C PRO A 112 -5.70 -14.90 9.94
N ASP A 113 -4.79 -15.30 9.06
CA ASP A 113 -4.89 -16.51 8.21
C ASP A 113 -6.15 -16.54 7.32
N VAL A 114 -6.62 -15.38 6.89
CA VAL A 114 -7.70 -15.23 5.92
C VAL A 114 -7.13 -14.88 4.57
N GLU A 115 -7.44 -15.67 3.54
CA GLU A 115 -7.07 -15.37 2.16
C GLU A 115 -8.17 -14.54 1.50
N PHE A 116 -7.79 -13.39 0.94
CA PHE A 116 -8.70 -12.56 0.12
C PHE A 116 -8.55 -12.93 -1.36
N ARG A 117 -9.67 -13.02 -2.07
CA ARG A 117 -9.71 -13.14 -3.54
C ARG A 117 -10.70 -12.16 -4.12
N PHE A 118 -10.32 -11.48 -5.19
CA PHE A 118 -11.27 -10.65 -5.94
C PHE A 118 -12.35 -11.52 -6.59
N ALA A 119 -13.61 -11.10 -6.42
CA ALA A 119 -14.79 -11.74 -7.02
C ALA A 119 -15.53 -10.80 -7.98
N GLY A 120 -14.80 -9.90 -8.62
CA GLY A 120 -15.28 -8.90 -9.56
C GLY A 120 -15.14 -7.48 -9.06
N ASP A 121 -15.88 -6.59 -9.69
CA ASP A 121 -15.74 -5.14 -9.48
C ASP A 121 -16.10 -4.70 -8.05
N GLU A 122 -17.15 -5.30 -7.49
CA GLU A 122 -17.78 -4.84 -6.24
C GLU A 122 -17.61 -5.81 -5.07
N HIS A 123 -17.05 -7.00 -5.32
CA HIS A 123 -17.01 -8.05 -4.31
C HIS A 123 -15.62 -8.67 -4.15
N GLY A 124 -15.31 -9.03 -2.92
CA GLY A 124 -14.22 -9.91 -2.54
C GLY A 124 -14.75 -11.17 -1.87
N VAL A 125 -14.00 -12.25 -1.95
CA VAL A 125 -14.26 -13.50 -1.25
C VAL A 125 -13.14 -13.77 -0.27
N LEU A 126 -13.50 -14.03 0.96
CA LEU A 126 -12.62 -14.48 2.02
C LEU A 126 -12.67 -16.00 2.11
N ILE A 127 -11.52 -16.63 2.09
CA ILE A 127 -11.34 -18.05 2.35
C ILE A 127 -10.81 -18.19 3.78
N LEU A 128 -11.59 -18.82 4.63
CA LEU A 128 -11.23 -19.04 6.03
C LEU A 128 -10.47 -20.37 6.18
N ALA A 129 -9.44 -20.35 7.02
CA ALA A 129 -8.79 -21.59 7.45
C ALA A 129 -9.72 -22.43 8.34
N GLU A 130 -9.45 -23.71 8.44
CA GLU A 130 -10.21 -24.61 9.32
C GLU A 130 -10.03 -24.20 10.79
N GLY A 131 -11.15 -24.06 11.51
CA GLY A 131 -11.14 -23.64 12.92
C GLY A 131 -11.04 -22.12 13.15
N GLN A 132 -11.14 -21.31 12.11
CA GLN A 132 -11.20 -19.85 12.21
C GLN A 132 -12.44 -19.36 12.97
N GLN A 133 -12.32 -18.16 13.54
CA GLN A 133 -13.40 -17.48 14.22
C GLN A 133 -14.60 -17.29 13.27
N GLU A 134 -15.80 -17.47 13.79
CA GLU A 134 -17.04 -17.20 13.06
C GLU A 134 -17.15 -15.71 12.74
N ILE A 135 -17.29 -15.40 11.46
CA ILE A 135 -17.51 -14.04 10.98
C ILE A 135 -19.04 -13.88 10.73
N GLN A 136 -19.61 -12.80 11.27
CA GLN A 136 -21.04 -12.57 11.16
C GLN A 136 -21.40 -11.72 9.93
N LEU A 137 -22.58 -11.97 9.36
CA LEU A 137 -23.14 -11.09 8.32
C LEU A 137 -23.33 -9.69 8.87
N GLY A 138 -22.93 -8.68 8.08
CA GLY A 138 -22.96 -7.28 8.49
C GLY A 138 -21.73 -6.84 9.31
N GLN A 139 -20.81 -7.76 9.65
CA GLN A 139 -19.57 -7.39 10.30
C GLN A 139 -18.68 -6.59 9.33
N VAL A 140 -18.11 -5.50 9.82
CA VAL A 140 -17.11 -4.73 9.11
C VAL A 140 -15.73 -5.32 9.39
N ILE A 141 -14.95 -5.53 8.33
CA ILE A 141 -13.59 -6.08 8.37
C ILE A 141 -12.68 -5.11 7.62
N ARG A 142 -11.51 -4.84 8.18
CA ARG A 142 -10.51 -3.96 7.58
C ARG A 142 -9.45 -4.77 6.84
N PHE A 143 -9.01 -4.21 5.73
CA PHE A 143 -8.00 -4.81 4.88
C PHE A 143 -6.88 -3.81 4.61
N ALA A 144 -5.64 -4.20 4.86
CA ALA A 144 -4.48 -3.52 4.32
C ALA A 144 -4.58 -3.45 2.80
N THR A 145 -4.31 -2.29 2.24
CA THR A 145 -4.41 -2.09 0.80
C THR A 145 -3.29 -2.81 0.07
N PRO A 146 -3.56 -3.38 -1.12
CA PRO A 146 -2.50 -3.92 -1.98
C PRO A 146 -1.51 -2.84 -2.39
N HIS A 147 -1.99 -1.73 -2.94
CA HIS A 147 -1.22 -0.57 -3.37
C HIS A 147 -1.94 0.70 -2.93
N CYS A 148 -1.31 1.48 -2.04
CA CYS A 148 -1.96 2.61 -1.38
C CYS A 148 -2.27 3.76 -2.35
N ASP A 149 -1.33 4.14 -3.21
CA ASP A 149 -1.46 5.31 -4.07
C ASP A 149 -2.69 5.26 -5.00
N PRO A 150 -2.87 4.24 -5.86
CA PRO A 150 -4.06 4.16 -6.70
C PRO A 150 -5.33 3.82 -5.91
N THR A 151 -5.23 3.13 -4.77
CA THR A 151 -6.40 2.85 -3.93
C THR A 151 -6.99 4.14 -3.37
N VAL A 152 -6.17 5.06 -2.88
CA VAL A 152 -6.60 6.39 -2.40
C VAL A 152 -7.41 7.12 -3.48
N ASN A 153 -7.00 7.02 -4.75
CA ASN A 153 -7.69 7.68 -5.86
C ASN A 153 -9.10 7.12 -6.15
N LEU A 154 -9.45 5.94 -5.64
CA LEU A 154 -10.79 5.34 -5.77
C LEU A 154 -11.80 5.90 -4.75
N HIS A 155 -11.33 6.53 -3.66
CA HIS A 155 -12.16 6.98 -2.54
C HIS A 155 -12.27 8.51 -2.49
N GLU A 156 -13.33 9.02 -1.84
CA GLU A 156 -13.58 10.46 -1.71
C GLU A 156 -13.08 11.02 -0.38
N TYR A 157 -13.04 10.18 0.66
CA TYR A 157 -12.74 10.58 2.02
C TYR A 157 -11.86 9.58 2.73
N TYR A 158 -11.04 10.08 3.66
CA TYR A 158 -10.45 9.30 4.73
C TYR A 158 -11.35 9.38 5.97
N TRP A 159 -11.65 8.26 6.55
CA TRP A 159 -12.28 8.15 7.85
C TRP A 159 -11.17 7.90 8.89
N VAL A 160 -10.83 8.94 9.64
CA VAL A 160 -9.74 8.89 10.60
C VAL A 160 -10.24 8.20 11.86
N MET A 161 -9.61 7.07 12.18
CA MET A 161 -9.94 6.27 13.36
C MET A 161 -8.85 6.40 14.41
N GLU A 162 -9.24 6.39 15.68
CA GLU A 162 -8.33 6.28 16.80
C GLU A 162 -8.13 4.81 17.22
N ALA A 163 -7.22 4.59 18.18
CA ALA A 163 -6.87 3.25 18.64
C ALA A 163 -8.04 2.47 19.27
N ASP A 164 -9.10 3.16 19.71
CA ASP A 164 -10.35 2.57 20.22
C ASP A 164 -11.29 2.09 19.10
N GLY A 165 -10.93 2.28 17.84
CA GLY A 165 -11.72 1.93 16.66
C GLY A 165 -12.86 2.91 16.33
N MET A 166 -12.93 4.05 17.03
CA MET A 166 -13.94 5.07 16.76
C MET A 166 -13.48 6.04 15.68
N VAL A 167 -14.40 6.44 14.80
CA VAL A 167 -14.15 7.48 13.80
C VAL A 167 -14.10 8.84 14.50
N HIS A 168 -12.94 9.48 14.47
CA HIS A 168 -12.72 10.79 15.05
C HIS A 168 -13.00 11.93 14.07
N SER A 169 -12.63 11.78 12.80
CA SER A 169 -12.81 12.82 11.78
C SER A 169 -12.93 12.22 10.37
N CYS A 170 -13.33 13.07 9.43
CA CYS A 170 -13.45 12.74 8.02
C CYS A 170 -12.73 13.81 7.20
N TRP A 171 -11.76 13.40 6.37
CA TRP A 171 -10.97 14.30 5.55
C TRP A 171 -11.21 14.04 4.07
N PRO A 172 -11.52 15.05 3.26
CA PRO A 172 -11.69 14.86 1.83
C PRO A 172 -10.35 14.59 1.13
N ILE A 173 -10.36 13.71 0.14
CA ILE A 173 -9.21 13.45 -0.74
C ILE A 173 -9.26 14.46 -1.90
N THR A 174 -8.72 15.65 -1.67
CA THR A 174 -8.93 16.82 -2.54
C THR A 174 -8.21 16.74 -3.89
N ALA A 175 -7.10 15.98 -3.99
CA ALA A 175 -6.32 15.81 -5.22
C ALA A 175 -6.77 14.61 -6.07
N ARG A 176 -7.82 13.92 -5.66
CA ARG A 176 -8.36 12.75 -6.35
C ARG A 176 -8.73 13.08 -7.81
N GLY A 177 -8.29 12.21 -8.73
CA GLY A 177 -8.57 12.39 -10.15
C GLY A 177 -7.81 13.52 -10.85
N CYS A 178 -6.82 14.14 -10.18
CA CYS A 178 -6.03 15.26 -10.71
C CYS A 178 -4.59 14.82 -11.03
N SER A 179 -4.43 13.71 -11.73
CA SER A 179 -3.11 13.11 -12.06
C SER A 179 -2.60 13.47 -13.47
N TRP A 180 -2.94 14.63 -14.00
CA TRP A 180 -2.43 15.17 -15.28
C TRP A 180 -1.54 16.39 -15.07
#